data_4da9236f160f4c4069d72020146bf50a
#
_entry.id   4da9236f160f4c4069d72020146bf50a
#
_cell.length_a   1.000
_cell.length_b   1.000
_cell.length_c   1.000
_cell.angle_alpha   90.00
_cell.angle_beta   90.00
_cell.angle_gamma   90.00
#
_symmetry.space_group_name_H-M   'P 1'
#
loop_
_entity.id
_entity.type
_entity.pdbx_description
1 polymer ?
#
loop_
_entity_poly.entity_id
_entity_poly.type
_entity_poly.pdbx_seq_one_letter_code
_entity_poly.pdbx_strand_id
1 'polypeptide(L)'
;MKYSGLLLILGIIIALIPGAMALNVVTTTSVLWDPVQEIGGEDVNVVYIADPTVCPHLQGDILPGLIQKNAENLEKADLFLAHNASMDIATMQAIEKFRDSNGYGKTTWKVLKPDTVWNTPDTAVELADTVLGWLKAADTTKANAFEERAQAYKEKIMAAGNLTDEEKGLLAKKYAVAIAWQRDSVENWLGINVIDVFAPEFALGGNKTPAKIVDALKADPQKLYALDLLPGGGKIYVIENMQSGEMAKGIAEALEDMAIYSNRVIFTNFPKSVEGVNSIPDVLKYNKNLILQ
;
A
#
# COMPACT_ATOMS: atom_id res chain seq x y z
N MET A 1 -47.55 54.62 41.66
CA MET A 1 -46.31 54.32 40.89
C MET A 1 -46.36 52.87 40.44
N LYS A 2 -46.61 52.62 39.15
CA LYS A 2 -46.71 51.29 38.59
C LYS A 2 -45.40 50.99 37.87
N TYR A 3 -44.64 49.96 38.30
CA TYR A 3 -43.48 49.47 37.62
C TYR A 3 -43.89 48.30 36.69
N SER A 4 -43.89 48.54 35.38
CA SER A 4 -44.05 47.55 34.38
C SER A 4 -42.71 46.84 34.19
N GLY A 5 -42.65 45.59 34.62
CA GLY A 5 -41.49 44.68 34.33
C GLY A 5 -41.49 44.24 32.88
N LEU A 6 -40.48 44.64 32.11
CA LEU A 6 -40.23 44.20 30.78
C LEU A 6 -39.43 42.88 30.87
N LEU A 7 -40.09 41.72 30.64
CA LEU A 7 -39.45 40.41 30.53
C LEU A 7 -38.82 40.33 29.14
N LEU A 8 -37.49 40.41 29.08
CA LEU A 8 -36.70 40.20 27.89
C LEU A 8 -36.53 38.66 27.73
N ILE A 9 -37.32 38.05 26.86
CA ILE A 9 -37.13 36.64 26.47
C ILE A 9 -35.99 36.61 25.47
N LEU A 10 -34.79 36.20 25.92
CA LEU A 10 -33.63 35.93 25.08
C LEU A 10 -33.86 34.56 24.44
N GLY A 11 -34.42 34.54 23.24
CA GLY A 11 -34.55 33.33 22.43
C GLY A 11 -33.16 32.87 21.95
N ILE A 12 -32.60 31.81 22.55
CA ILE A 12 -31.44 31.12 22.05
C ILE A 12 -31.89 30.37 20.79
N ILE A 13 -31.61 30.94 19.62
CA ILE A 13 -31.70 30.22 18.36
C ILE A 13 -30.50 29.26 18.34
N ILE A 14 -30.71 28.02 18.80
CA ILE A 14 -29.79 26.93 18.50
C ILE A 14 -29.96 26.67 16.99
N ALA A 15 -29.10 27.27 16.19
CA ALA A 15 -28.95 26.87 14.81
C ALA A 15 -28.53 25.39 14.83
N LEU A 16 -29.46 24.49 14.51
CA LEU A 16 -29.14 23.12 14.11
C LEU A 16 -28.28 23.23 12.84
N ILE A 17 -26.98 23.31 13.04
CA ILE A 17 -26.03 23.06 11.95
C ILE A 17 -26.30 21.60 11.57
N PRO A 18 -26.77 21.29 10.35
CA PRO A 18 -26.86 19.91 9.93
C PRO A 18 -25.44 19.36 10.09
N GLY A 19 -25.25 18.43 11.02
CA GLY A 19 -23.98 17.75 11.17
C GLY A 19 -23.61 17.23 9.79
N ALA A 20 -22.52 17.72 9.21
CA ALA A 20 -22.04 17.20 7.94
C ALA A 20 -21.85 15.69 8.14
N MET A 21 -22.64 14.90 7.43
CA MET A 21 -22.50 13.44 7.48
C MET A 21 -21.11 13.08 6.94
N ALA A 22 -20.43 12.17 7.64
CA ALA A 22 -19.13 11.70 7.19
C ALA A 22 -19.26 11.05 5.80
N LEU A 23 -18.32 11.34 4.91
CA LEU A 23 -18.25 10.75 3.59
C LEU A 23 -17.96 9.24 3.71
N ASN A 24 -18.79 8.38 3.10
CA ASN A 24 -18.60 6.93 3.13
C ASN A 24 -17.76 6.50 1.92
N VAL A 25 -16.59 5.95 2.17
CA VAL A 25 -15.63 5.56 1.15
C VAL A 25 -15.40 4.05 1.19
N VAL A 26 -15.45 3.42 0.04
CA VAL A 26 -15.04 2.03 -0.14
C VAL A 26 -13.80 1.98 -1.00
N THR A 27 -12.76 1.32 -0.52
CA THR A 27 -11.53 1.08 -1.27
C THR A 27 -11.38 -0.40 -1.59
N THR A 28 -10.74 -0.72 -2.70
CA THR A 28 -10.47 -2.12 -3.04
C THR A 28 -9.46 -2.75 -2.09
N THR A 29 -8.44 -2.00 -1.67
CA THR A 29 -7.35 -2.50 -0.83
C THR A 29 -7.05 -1.61 0.37
N SER A 30 -6.34 -2.17 1.34
CA SER A 30 -5.84 -1.44 2.53
C SER A 30 -4.81 -0.35 2.20
N VAL A 31 -4.16 -0.41 1.03
CA VAL A 31 -3.24 0.64 0.56
C VAL A 31 -3.97 1.94 0.29
N LEU A 32 -5.15 1.87 -0.33
CA LEU A 32 -5.99 3.05 -0.55
C LEU A 32 -6.76 3.46 0.72
N TRP A 33 -7.11 2.47 1.55
CA TRP A 33 -7.79 2.72 2.82
C TRP A 33 -6.96 3.60 3.76
N ASP A 34 -5.65 3.35 3.87
CA ASP A 34 -4.80 4.06 4.82
C ASP A 34 -4.73 5.58 4.57
N PRO A 35 -4.36 6.09 3.38
CA PRO A 35 -4.38 7.55 3.13
C PRO A 35 -5.79 8.14 3.22
N VAL A 36 -6.85 7.40 2.88
CA VAL A 36 -8.23 7.87 3.06
C VAL A 36 -8.55 8.04 4.55
N GLN A 37 -8.17 7.07 5.38
CA GLN A 37 -8.38 7.12 6.83
C GLN A 37 -7.59 8.27 7.48
N GLU A 38 -6.32 8.43 7.13
CA GLU A 38 -5.43 9.43 7.71
C GLU A 38 -5.82 10.86 7.28
N ILE A 39 -6.15 11.06 6.01
CA ILE A 39 -6.52 12.36 5.45
C ILE A 39 -7.99 12.69 5.79
N GLY A 40 -8.86 11.70 5.71
CA GLY A 40 -10.29 11.85 6.00
C GLY A 40 -10.58 12.13 7.47
N GLY A 41 -9.86 11.44 8.38
CA GLY A 41 -10.08 11.57 9.83
C GLY A 41 -11.53 11.25 10.21
N GLU A 42 -12.11 12.08 11.06
CA GLU A 42 -13.51 11.95 11.52
C GLU A 42 -14.56 12.35 10.45
N ASP A 43 -14.13 12.99 9.37
CA ASP A 43 -15.01 13.42 8.30
C ASP A 43 -15.27 12.30 7.26
N VAL A 44 -14.61 11.14 7.40
CA VAL A 44 -14.71 10.02 6.47
C VAL A 44 -14.86 8.69 7.19
N ASN A 45 -15.83 7.89 6.76
CA ASN A 45 -15.94 6.47 7.12
C ASN A 45 -15.38 5.65 5.97
N VAL A 46 -14.30 4.92 6.17
CA VAL A 46 -13.68 4.14 5.09
C VAL A 46 -13.53 2.67 5.44
N VAL A 47 -13.80 1.82 4.45
CA VAL A 47 -13.55 0.37 4.53
C VAL A 47 -12.77 -0.10 3.29
N TYR A 48 -12.01 -1.18 3.43
CA TYR A 48 -11.40 -1.89 2.31
C TYR A 48 -12.00 -3.30 2.17
N ILE A 49 -11.99 -3.83 0.95
CA ILE A 49 -12.65 -5.10 0.64
C ILE A 49 -11.66 -6.27 0.58
N ALA A 50 -10.57 -6.13 -0.18
CA ALA A 50 -9.62 -7.21 -0.38
C ALA A 50 -8.82 -7.53 0.89
N ASP A 51 -8.60 -8.81 1.18
CA ASP A 51 -7.74 -9.26 2.28
C ASP A 51 -6.29 -8.83 2.01
N PRO A 52 -5.64 -8.06 2.90
CA PRO A 52 -4.31 -7.56 2.68
C PRO A 52 -3.21 -8.64 2.75
N THR A 53 -3.51 -9.81 3.27
CA THR A 53 -2.55 -10.93 3.39
C THR A 53 -2.43 -11.75 2.11
N VAL A 54 -3.38 -11.61 1.19
CA VAL A 54 -3.47 -12.39 -0.05
C VAL A 54 -3.38 -11.47 -1.27
N CYS A 55 -2.67 -11.91 -2.30
CA CYS A 55 -2.65 -11.18 -3.56
C CYS A 55 -4.07 -10.95 -4.09
N PRO A 56 -4.46 -9.71 -4.44
CA PRO A 56 -5.81 -9.43 -4.95
C PRO A 56 -6.23 -10.29 -6.14
N HIS A 57 -5.28 -10.72 -6.99
CA HIS A 57 -5.56 -11.63 -8.11
C HIS A 57 -6.01 -13.04 -7.68
N LEU A 58 -5.71 -13.46 -6.45
CA LEU A 58 -5.97 -14.81 -5.94
C LEU A 58 -7.17 -14.88 -4.99
N GLN A 59 -7.94 -13.79 -4.85
CA GLN A 59 -9.02 -13.70 -3.87
C GLN A 59 -10.40 -14.11 -4.40
N GLY A 60 -10.50 -14.62 -5.63
CA GLY A 60 -11.77 -14.92 -6.27
C GLY A 60 -12.75 -15.71 -5.40
N ASP A 61 -12.27 -16.73 -4.70
CA ASP A 61 -13.09 -17.61 -3.86
C ASP A 61 -13.57 -16.95 -2.54
N ILE A 62 -12.80 -16.01 -1.99
CA ILE A 62 -13.15 -15.34 -0.72
C ILE A 62 -13.90 -14.01 -0.91
N LEU A 63 -13.81 -13.40 -2.09
CA LEU A 63 -14.45 -12.12 -2.41
C LEU A 63 -15.94 -12.07 -2.09
N PRO A 64 -16.78 -13.09 -2.43
CA PRO A 64 -18.19 -13.05 -2.13
C PRO A 64 -18.48 -12.88 -0.63
N GLY A 65 -17.70 -13.55 0.22
CA GLY A 65 -17.82 -13.43 1.68
C GLY A 65 -17.38 -12.06 2.20
N LEU A 66 -16.28 -11.50 1.65
CA LEU A 66 -15.79 -10.19 2.01
C LEU A 66 -16.78 -9.08 1.60
N ILE A 67 -17.39 -9.18 0.42
CA ILE A 67 -18.43 -8.28 -0.06
C ILE A 67 -19.67 -8.34 0.82
N GLN A 68 -20.14 -9.54 1.14
CA GLN A 68 -21.33 -9.71 1.99
C GLN A 68 -21.09 -9.14 3.40
N LYS A 69 -19.90 -9.31 3.95
CA LYS A 69 -19.50 -8.73 5.23
C LYS A 69 -19.55 -7.19 5.23
N ASN A 70 -19.33 -6.58 4.08
CA ASN A 70 -19.32 -5.13 3.89
C ASN A 70 -20.59 -4.59 3.21
N ALA A 71 -21.68 -5.37 3.17
CA ALA A 71 -22.91 -5.04 2.43
C ALA A 71 -23.46 -3.64 2.78
N GLU A 72 -23.53 -3.30 4.07
CA GLU A 72 -24.03 -1.99 4.54
C GLU A 72 -23.12 -0.83 4.08
N ASN A 73 -21.80 -1.01 4.12
CA ASN A 73 -20.86 0.00 3.63
C ASN A 73 -20.97 0.17 2.12
N LEU A 74 -21.16 -0.92 1.39
CA LEU A 74 -21.35 -0.89 -0.08
C LEU A 74 -22.66 -0.22 -0.48
N GLU A 75 -23.72 -0.37 0.31
CA GLU A 75 -24.99 0.32 0.10
C GLU A 75 -24.85 1.84 0.26
N LYS A 76 -24.18 2.26 1.35
CA LYS A 76 -24.09 3.67 1.77
C LYS A 76 -22.92 4.43 1.12
N ALA A 77 -22.09 3.76 0.35
CA ALA A 77 -20.86 4.37 -0.19
C ALA A 77 -21.13 5.53 -1.16
N ASP A 78 -20.52 6.65 -0.87
CA ASP A 78 -20.51 7.88 -1.67
C ASP A 78 -19.37 7.88 -2.71
N LEU A 79 -18.25 7.22 -2.39
CA LEU A 79 -17.01 7.22 -3.17
C LEU A 79 -16.37 5.83 -3.20
N PHE A 80 -15.94 5.41 -4.39
CA PHE A 80 -15.25 4.14 -4.60
C PHE A 80 -13.86 4.38 -5.17
N LEU A 81 -12.83 3.80 -4.54
CA LEU A 81 -11.45 3.95 -4.93
C LEU A 81 -10.82 2.60 -5.27
N ALA A 82 -10.09 2.56 -6.39
CA ALA A 82 -9.40 1.36 -6.85
C ALA A 82 -8.01 1.70 -7.40
N HIS A 83 -7.15 0.68 -7.39
CA HIS A 83 -5.91 0.73 -8.15
C HIS A 83 -6.18 0.57 -9.64
N ASN A 84 -5.13 0.41 -10.40
CA ASN A 84 -5.19 0.10 -11.81
C ASN A 84 -5.87 -1.26 -12.07
N ALA A 85 -6.57 -1.33 -13.19
CA ALA A 85 -7.46 -2.41 -13.61
C ALA A 85 -6.91 -3.85 -13.49
N SER A 86 -5.61 -4.09 -13.64
CA SER A 86 -5.08 -5.47 -13.60
C SER A 86 -5.13 -6.07 -12.20
N MET A 87 -4.87 -5.28 -11.16
CA MET A 87 -4.83 -5.78 -9.78
C MET A 87 -6.23 -5.89 -9.17
N ASP A 88 -7.10 -4.94 -9.43
CA ASP A 88 -8.38 -4.79 -8.73
C ASP A 88 -9.61 -5.19 -9.55
N ILE A 89 -9.44 -5.57 -10.82
CA ILE A 89 -10.58 -5.80 -11.71
C ILE A 89 -11.58 -6.82 -11.15
N ALA A 90 -11.09 -7.88 -10.53
CA ALA A 90 -11.96 -8.90 -9.94
C ALA A 90 -12.77 -8.32 -8.76
N THR A 91 -12.13 -7.53 -7.90
CA THR A 91 -12.77 -6.88 -6.75
C THR A 91 -13.78 -5.82 -7.22
N MET A 92 -13.40 -4.99 -8.19
CA MET A 92 -14.30 -3.97 -8.78
C MET A 92 -15.55 -4.62 -9.38
N GLN A 93 -15.38 -5.63 -10.23
CA GLN A 93 -16.50 -6.35 -10.86
C GLN A 93 -17.42 -7.04 -9.84
N ALA A 94 -16.84 -7.62 -8.79
CA ALA A 94 -17.62 -8.26 -7.74
C ALA A 94 -18.44 -7.24 -6.94
N ILE A 95 -17.89 -6.05 -6.64
CA ILE A 95 -18.60 -4.94 -6.01
C ILE A 95 -19.73 -4.44 -6.92
N GLU A 96 -19.45 -4.18 -8.19
CA GLU A 96 -20.46 -3.72 -9.16
C GLU A 96 -21.61 -4.72 -9.26
N LYS A 97 -21.30 -6.00 -9.45
CA LYS A 97 -22.30 -7.06 -9.51
C LYS A 97 -23.17 -7.13 -8.26
N PHE A 98 -22.56 -7.00 -7.08
CA PHE A 98 -23.30 -7.00 -5.81
C PHE A 98 -24.23 -5.79 -5.73
N ARG A 99 -23.75 -4.59 -6.04
CA ARG A 99 -24.56 -3.36 -6.01
C ARG A 99 -25.72 -3.40 -7.01
N ASP A 100 -25.44 -3.82 -8.24
CA ASP A 100 -26.46 -3.96 -9.28
C ASP A 100 -27.55 -4.97 -8.88
N SER A 101 -27.15 -6.12 -8.30
CA SER A 101 -28.07 -7.15 -7.85
C SER A 101 -28.98 -6.71 -6.70
N ASN A 102 -28.53 -5.72 -5.91
CA ASN A 102 -29.28 -5.16 -4.77
C ASN A 102 -29.96 -3.81 -5.10
N GLY A 103 -29.82 -3.31 -6.32
CA GLY A 103 -30.46 -2.06 -6.75
C GLY A 103 -29.82 -0.80 -6.16
N TYR A 104 -28.56 -0.83 -5.73
CA TYR A 104 -27.87 0.31 -5.10
C TYR A 104 -27.35 1.37 -6.10
N GLY A 105 -27.70 1.22 -7.36
CA GLY A 105 -27.29 2.17 -8.40
C GLY A 105 -25.85 1.98 -8.90
N LYS A 106 -25.49 2.76 -9.92
CA LYS A 106 -24.22 2.63 -10.61
C LYS A 106 -23.05 3.05 -9.72
N THR A 107 -21.98 2.26 -9.72
CA THR A 107 -20.73 2.57 -9.01
C THR A 107 -19.86 3.50 -9.86
N THR A 108 -19.39 4.60 -9.27
CA THR A 108 -18.46 5.51 -9.92
C THR A 108 -17.10 5.39 -9.24
N TRP A 109 -16.13 4.87 -9.97
CA TRP A 109 -14.78 4.65 -9.48
C TRP A 109 -13.86 5.84 -9.70
N LYS A 110 -13.04 6.13 -8.70
CA LYS A 110 -11.77 6.83 -8.88
C LYS A 110 -10.67 5.78 -8.92
N VAL A 111 -9.91 5.77 -9.99
CA VAL A 111 -8.89 4.74 -10.24
C VAL A 111 -7.53 5.40 -10.36
N LEU A 112 -6.51 4.81 -9.74
CA LEU A 112 -5.13 5.27 -9.88
C LEU A 112 -4.66 5.16 -11.33
N LYS A 113 -3.72 6.01 -11.70
CA LYS A 113 -3.05 5.89 -13.00
C LYS A 113 -2.36 4.51 -13.10
N PRO A 114 -2.25 3.95 -14.31
CA PRO A 114 -1.36 2.81 -14.54
C PRO A 114 0.04 3.12 -13.99
N ASP A 115 0.71 2.12 -13.49
CA ASP A 115 2.08 2.21 -12.96
C ASP A 115 2.25 3.03 -11.66
N THR A 116 1.16 3.46 -11.02
CA THR A 116 1.24 4.05 -9.67
C THR A 116 1.77 3.02 -8.68
N VAL A 117 2.85 3.35 -8.01
CA VAL A 117 3.47 2.57 -6.93
C VAL A 117 3.40 3.36 -5.62
N TRP A 118 3.65 2.73 -4.48
CA TRP A 118 3.53 3.32 -3.14
C TRP A 118 4.55 2.77 -2.14
N ASN A 119 5.55 2.04 -2.62
CA ASN A 119 6.49 1.28 -1.81
C ASN A 119 7.81 2.01 -1.54
N THR A 120 7.88 3.28 -1.88
CA THR A 120 8.93 4.22 -1.46
C THR A 120 8.30 5.43 -0.76
N PRO A 121 9.06 6.20 0.05
CA PRO A 121 8.54 7.41 0.69
C PRO A 121 7.95 8.40 -0.31
N ASP A 122 8.65 8.68 -1.39
CA ASP A 122 8.23 9.65 -2.41
C ASP A 122 6.96 9.20 -3.13
N THR A 123 6.90 7.95 -3.56
CA THR A 123 5.71 7.40 -4.25
C THR A 123 4.50 7.28 -3.31
N ALA A 124 4.73 7.02 -2.02
CA ALA A 124 3.67 7.04 -1.02
C ALA A 124 3.10 8.46 -0.78
N VAL A 125 3.96 9.49 -0.85
CA VAL A 125 3.51 10.91 -0.82
C VAL A 125 2.68 11.24 -2.05
N GLU A 126 3.07 10.81 -3.24
CA GLU A 126 2.28 10.99 -4.48
C GLU A 126 0.91 10.30 -4.41
N LEU A 127 0.85 9.12 -3.80
CA LEU A 127 -0.42 8.44 -3.53
C LEU A 127 -1.30 9.27 -2.58
N ALA A 128 -0.72 9.81 -1.49
CA ALA A 128 -1.44 10.65 -0.54
C ALA A 128 -2.00 11.92 -1.21
N ASP A 129 -1.22 12.56 -2.09
CA ASP A 129 -1.68 13.74 -2.87
C ASP A 129 -2.82 13.39 -3.83
N THR A 130 -2.77 12.21 -4.45
CA THR A 130 -3.85 11.72 -5.33
C THR A 130 -5.14 11.51 -4.54
N VAL A 131 -5.06 10.85 -3.39
CA VAL A 131 -6.22 10.61 -2.49
C VAL A 131 -6.77 11.94 -1.95
N LEU A 132 -5.91 12.87 -1.54
CA LEU A 132 -6.31 14.21 -1.13
C LEU A 132 -7.16 14.89 -2.21
N GLY A 133 -6.70 14.83 -3.47
CA GLY A 133 -7.44 15.40 -4.60
C GLY A 133 -8.84 14.79 -4.76
N TRP A 134 -8.98 13.49 -4.56
CA TRP A 134 -10.28 12.81 -4.63
C TRP A 134 -11.21 13.19 -3.48
N LEU A 135 -10.70 13.26 -2.25
CA LEU A 135 -11.49 13.65 -1.08
C LEU A 135 -11.95 15.11 -1.16
N LYS A 136 -11.08 16.01 -1.58
CA LYS A 136 -11.44 17.44 -1.81
C LYS A 136 -12.50 17.61 -2.90
N ALA A 137 -12.45 16.78 -3.94
CA ALA A 137 -13.47 16.81 -5.00
C ALA A 137 -14.81 16.21 -4.54
N ALA A 138 -14.79 15.26 -3.60
CA ALA A 138 -15.99 14.65 -3.04
C ALA A 138 -16.67 15.53 -1.98
N ASP A 139 -15.88 16.21 -1.15
CA ASP A 139 -16.40 17.18 -0.15
C ASP A 139 -15.53 18.44 -0.12
N THR A 140 -15.95 19.45 -0.87
CA THR A 140 -15.27 20.75 -0.94
C THR A 140 -15.36 21.57 0.35
N THR A 141 -16.32 21.26 1.22
CA THR A 141 -16.50 21.98 2.48
C THR A 141 -15.42 21.61 3.51
N LYS A 142 -14.82 20.45 3.36
CA LYS A 142 -13.76 19.89 4.21
C LYS A 142 -12.35 20.04 3.62
N ALA A 143 -12.22 20.70 2.47
CA ALA A 143 -10.96 20.77 1.71
C ALA A 143 -9.75 21.21 2.56
N ASN A 144 -9.90 22.24 3.39
CA ASN A 144 -8.81 22.73 4.24
C ASN A 144 -8.41 21.72 5.33
N ALA A 145 -9.38 21.06 5.96
CA ALA A 145 -9.12 20.02 6.96
C ALA A 145 -8.41 18.81 6.36
N PHE A 146 -8.80 18.42 5.14
CA PHE A 146 -8.12 17.35 4.39
C PHE A 146 -6.68 17.76 4.04
N GLU A 147 -6.44 18.99 3.61
CA GLU A 147 -5.08 19.50 3.32
C GLU A 147 -4.16 19.46 4.54
N GLU A 148 -4.65 19.92 5.68
CA GLU A 148 -3.88 19.93 6.93
C GLU A 148 -3.50 18.49 7.35
N ARG A 149 -4.48 17.57 7.34
CA ARG A 149 -4.24 16.18 7.69
C ARG A 149 -3.34 15.47 6.67
N ALA A 150 -3.50 15.76 5.38
CA ALA A 150 -2.62 15.23 4.33
C ALA A 150 -1.17 15.67 4.52
N GLN A 151 -0.94 16.93 4.89
CA GLN A 151 0.41 17.41 5.17
C GLN A 151 1.04 16.66 6.36
N ALA A 152 0.29 16.49 7.46
CA ALA A 152 0.76 15.73 8.61
C ALA A 152 1.02 14.24 8.26
N TYR A 153 0.18 13.64 7.41
CA TYR A 153 0.37 12.26 6.96
C TYR A 153 1.61 12.10 6.07
N LYS A 154 1.86 13.04 5.13
CA LYS A 154 3.08 13.05 4.30
C LYS A 154 4.35 13.19 5.16
N GLU A 155 4.31 13.98 6.20
CA GLU A 155 5.42 14.09 7.15
C GLU A 155 5.69 12.77 7.89
N LYS A 156 4.64 12.03 8.28
CA LYS A 156 4.77 10.68 8.86
C LYS A 156 5.41 9.70 7.87
N ILE A 157 5.01 9.73 6.60
CA ILE A 157 5.57 8.89 5.52
C ILE A 157 7.07 9.17 5.40
N MET A 158 7.45 10.44 5.23
CA MET A 158 8.84 10.83 5.04
C MET A 158 9.70 10.49 6.26
N ALA A 159 9.18 10.70 7.47
CA ALA A 159 9.88 10.33 8.71
C ALA A 159 10.09 8.80 8.82
N ALA A 160 9.09 7.99 8.45
CA ALA A 160 9.20 6.52 8.47
C ALA A 160 10.20 5.99 7.45
N GLY A 161 10.25 6.63 6.27
CA GLY A 161 11.15 6.25 5.17
C GLY A 161 12.56 6.85 5.27
N ASN A 162 12.81 7.76 6.22
CA ASN A 162 14.11 8.40 6.35
C ASN A 162 15.20 7.36 6.68
N LEU A 163 16.36 7.52 6.03
CA LEU A 163 17.57 6.75 6.26
C LEU A 163 18.66 7.65 6.82
N THR A 164 19.26 7.27 7.94
CA THR A 164 20.47 7.92 8.44
C THR A 164 21.66 7.66 7.52
N ASP A 165 22.71 8.45 7.62
CA ASP A 165 23.91 8.23 6.80
C ASP A 165 24.60 6.90 7.14
N GLU A 166 24.50 6.45 8.39
CA GLU A 166 24.96 5.12 8.80
C GLU A 166 24.15 4.02 8.12
N GLU A 167 22.81 4.09 8.15
CA GLU A 167 21.93 3.12 7.48
C GLU A 167 22.21 3.09 5.96
N LYS A 168 22.34 4.24 5.30
CA LYS A 168 22.72 4.33 3.89
C LYS A 168 24.05 3.65 3.60
N GLY A 169 25.05 3.90 4.46
CA GLY A 169 26.37 3.30 4.33
C GLY A 169 26.37 1.77 4.51
N LEU A 170 25.49 1.24 5.36
CA LEU A 170 25.27 -0.20 5.55
C LEU A 170 24.54 -0.83 4.36
N LEU A 171 23.48 -0.19 3.89
CA LEU A 171 22.63 -0.69 2.80
C LEU A 171 23.34 -0.69 1.46
N ALA A 172 24.18 0.32 1.16
CA ALA A 172 24.95 0.43 -0.07
C ALA A 172 25.97 -0.71 -0.27
N LYS A 173 26.29 -1.46 0.79
CA LYS A 173 27.19 -2.62 0.74
C LYS A 173 26.44 -3.94 0.50
N LYS A 174 25.11 -3.93 0.46
CA LYS A 174 24.27 -5.10 0.32
C LYS A 174 23.94 -5.35 -1.15
N TYR A 175 23.68 -6.62 -1.47
CA TYR A 175 23.28 -7.08 -2.80
C TYR A 175 21.96 -7.83 -2.71
N ALA A 176 21.10 -7.65 -3.71
CA ALA A 176 19.80 -8.30 -3.72
C ALA A 176 19.39 -8.84 -5.10
N VAL A 177 18.64 -9.93 -5.08
CA VAL A 177 17.75 -10.36 -6.16
C VAL A 177 16.33 -10.06 -5.67
N ALA A 178 15.62 -9.17 -6.33
CA ALA A 178 14.33 -8.68 -5.83
C ALA A 178 13.18 -9.04 -6.77
N ILE A 179 11.98 -9.21 -6.20
CA ILE A 179 10.79 -9.27 -7.04
C ILE A 179 10.62 -7.94 -7.78
N ALA A 180 10.22 -7.97 -9.04
CA ALA A 180 10.31 -6.82 -9.95
C ALA A 180 9.66 -5.54 -9.44
N TRP A 181 8.50 -5.63 -8.79
CA TRP A 181 7.80 -4.47 -8.24
C TRP A 181 8.35 -3.95 -6.91
N GLN A 182 9.35 -4.65 -6.32
CA GLN A 182 10.13 -4.12 -5.20
C GLN A 182 11.45 -3.49 -5.64
N ARG A 183 11.78 -3.55 -6.94
CA ARG A 183 13.05 -3.01 -7.42
C ARG A 183 13.25 -1.56 -6.99
N ASP A 184 12.24 -0.75 -7.17
CA ASP A 184 12.31 0.69 -6.85
C ASP A 184 12.57 0.93 -5.35
N SER A 185 11.85 0.22 -4.48
CA SER A 185 12.08 0.34 -3.04
C SER A 185 13.45 -0.18 -2.60
N VAL A 186 13.97 -1.22 -3.24
CA VAL A 186 15.26 -1.84 -2.89
C VAL A 186 16.42 -1.01 -3.44
N GLU A 187 16.36 -0.59 -4.71
CA GLU A 187 17.44 0.09 -5.42
C GLU A 187 17.44 1.59 -5.15
N ASN A 188 16.32 2.27 -5.38
CA ASN A 188 16.26 3.73 -5.35
C ASN A 188 16.04 4.31 -3.95
N TRP A 189 15.22 3.66 -3.12
CA TRP A 189 14.99 4.13 -1.76
C TRP A 189 16.04 3.58 -0.77
N LEU A 190 16.17 2.23 -0.67
CA LEU A 190 17.11 1.62 0.29
C LEU A 190 18.57 1.68 -0.17
N GLY A 191 18.84 1.92 -1.46
CA GLY A 191 20.21 2.05 -1.98
C GLY A 191 20.97 0.71 -2.04
N ILE A 192 20.26 -0.42 -2.09
CA ILE A 192 20.85 -1.75 -2.17
C ILE A 192 21.16 -2.08 -3.63
N ASN A 193 22.30 -2.73 -3.89
CA ASN A 193 22.70 -3.11 -5.24
C ASN A 193 21.83 -4.28 -5.75
N VAL A 194 20.91 -4.03 -6.67
CA VAL A 194 20.06 -5.07 -7.27
C VAL A 194 20.83 -5.77 -8.40
N ILE A 195 21.12 -7.05 -8.20
CA ILE A 195 21.84 -7.90 -9.17
C ILE A 195 20.92 -8.31 -10.31
N ASP A 196 19.71 -8.74 -9.98
CA ASP A 196 18.67 -9.12 -10.92
C ASP A 196 17.28 -8.99 -10.27
N VAL A 197 16.22 -9.10 -11.11
CA VAL A 197 14.84 -9.11 -10.65
C VAL A 197 14.12 -10.36 -11.13
N PHE A 198 13.20 -10.87 -10.32
CA PHE A 198 12.32 -11.97 -10.70
C PHE A 198 10.85 -11.55 -10.68
N ALA A 199 10.01 -12.29 -11.39
CA ALA A 199 8.58 -12.03 -11.49
C ALA A 199 7.81 -13.33 -11.77
N PRO A 200 6.50 -13.42 -11.51
CA PRO A 200 5.68 -14.53 -11.98
C PRO A 200 5.63 -14.60 -13.50
N GLU A 201 5.27 -15.77 -14.01
CA GLU A 201 5.29 -16.07 -15.45
C GLU A 201 4.45 -15.12 -16.29
N PHE A 202 3.33 -14.64 -15.75
CA PHE A 202 2.45 -13.70 -16.45
C PHE A 202 3.02 -12.27 -16.55
N ALA A 203 4.09 -11.97 -15.81
CA ALA A 203 4.72 -10.65 -15.82
C ALA A 203 6.04 -10.65 -16.60
N LEU A 204 6.46 -9.48 -17.08
CA LEU A 204 7.71 -9.27 -17.83
C LEU A 204 7.89 -10.26 -19.02
N GLY A 205 6.78 -10.64 -19.66
CA GLY A 205 6.79 -11.60 -20.77
C GLY A 205 7.30 -13.00 -20.40
N GLY A 206 7.25 -13.37 -19.12
CA GLY A 206 7.76 -14.65 -18.62
C GLY A 206 9.29 -14.79 -18.66
N ASN A 207 10.04 -13.71 -18.90
CA ASN A 207 11.50 -13.76 -19.05
C ASN A 207 12.27 -13.71 -17.73
N LYS A 208 11.59 -13.41 -16.63
CA LYS A 208 12.17 -13.22 -15.30
C LYS A 208 11.56 -14.14 -14.25
N THR A 209 11.14 -15.35 -14.65
CA THR A 209 10.65 -16.35 -13.68
C THR A 209 11.78 -16.77 -12.72
N PRO A 210 11.46 -17.21 -11.49
CA PRO A 210 12.47 -17.69 -10.55
C PRO A 210 13.42 -18.73 -11.16
N ALA A 211 12.90 -19.69 -11.95
CA ALA A 211 13.72 -20.69 -12.63
C ALA A 211 14.74 -20.06 -13.59
N LYS A 212 14.32 -19.10 -14.43
CA LYS A 212 15.22 -18.39 -15.35
C LYS A 212 16.28 -17.55 -14.62
N ILE A 213 15.95 -17.00 -13.46
CA ILE A 213 16.93 -16.31 -12.63
C ILE A 213 17.95 -17.31 -12.07
N VAL A 214 17.51 -18.45 -11.57
CA VAL A 214 18.41 -19.52 -11.11
C VAL A 214 19.35 -19.95 -12.23
N ASP A 215 18.85 -20.17 -13.46
CA ASP A 215 19.67 -20.52 -14.61
C ASP A 215 20.70 -19.42 -14.94
N ALA A 216 20.29 -18.15 -14.91
CA ALA A 216 21.19 -17.02 -15.15
C ALA A 216 22.29 -16.90 -14.09
N LEU A 217 21.94 -17.09 -12.80
CA LEU A 217 22.91 -17.08 -11.70
C LEU A 217 23.91 -18.24 -11.81
N LYS A 218 23.46 -19.44 -12.19
CA LYS A 218 24.32 -20.61 -12.41
C LYS A 218 25.23 -20.49 -13.64
N ALA A 219 24.82 -19.70 -14.63
CA ALA A 219 25.61 -19.49 -15.84
C ALA A 219 26.85 -18.61 -15.61
N ASP A 220 26.84 -17.72 -14.62
CA ASP A 220 27.98 -16.86 -14.27
C ASP A 220 28.26 -16.83 -12.75
N PRO A 221 28.69 -17.97 -12.17
CA PRO A 221 28.95 -18.05 -10.74
C PRO A 221 30.15 -17.18 -10.29
N GLN A 222 31.09 -16.88 -11.21
CA GLN A 222 32.26 -16.06 -10.90
C GLN A 222 31.85 -14.64 -10.49
N LYS A 223 30.82 -14.10 -11.12
CA LYS A 223 30.26 -12.79 -10.75
C LYS A 223 29.74 -12.79 -9.31
N LEU A 224 29.06 -13.85 -8.90
CA LEU A 224 28.51 -13.99 -7.55
C LEU A 224 29.60 -14.19 -6.49
N TYR A 225 30.62 -15.03 -6.80
CA TYR A 225 31.77 -15.21 -5.89
C TYR A 225 32.59 -13.93 -5.73
N ALA A 226 32.68 -13.10 -6.78
CA ALA A 226 33.34 -11.81 -6.67
C ALA A 226 32.60 -10.86 -5.69
N LEU A 227 31.26 -10.95 -5.60
CA LEU A 227 30.47 -10.19 -4.61
C LEU A 227 30.65 -10.73 -3.20
N ASP A 228 30.82 -12.04 -3.02
CA ASP A 228 31.05 -12.67 -1.71
C ASP A 228 32.40 -12.28 -1.10
N LEU A 229 33.39 -11.97 -1.92
CA LEU A 229 34.71 -11.56 -1.49
C LEU A 229 34.83 -10.07 -1.11
N LEU A 230 33.77 -9.28 -1.27
CA LEU A 230 33.79 -7.85 -0.92
C LEU A 230 33.82 -7.65 0.60
N PRO A 231 34.52 -6.60 1.09
CA PRO A 231 34.52 -6.27 2.52
C PRO A 231 33.08 -5.93 2.99
N GLY A 232 32.56 -6.77 3.88
CA GLY A 232 31.20 -6.63 4.39
C GLY A 232 30.36 -7.91 4.25
N GLY A 233 30.96 -8.96 3.69
CA GLY A 233 30.45 -10.33 3.67
C GLY A 233 29.21 -10.52 2.81
N GLY A 234 29.38 -10.95 1.64
CA GLY A 234 28.67 -11.62 0.62
C GLY A 234 27.30 -12.24 0.83
N LYS A 235 26.46 -11.66 1.68
CA LYS A 235 25.09 -12.12 1.83
C LYS A 235 24.22 -11.53 0.72
N ILE A 236 23.64 -12.37 -0.13
CA ILE A 236 22.68 -11.94 -1.14
C ILE A 236 21.28 -12.00 -0.53
N TYR A 237 20.59 -10.87 -0.52
CA TYR A 237 19.20 -10.80 -0.09
C TYR A 237 18.29 -11.21 -1.24
N VAL A 238 17.40 -12.19 -1.02
CA VAL A 238 16.37 -12.57 -1.99
C VAL A 238 15.06 -12.00 -1.48
N ILE A 239 14.62 -10.90 -2.08
CA ILE A 239 13.52 -10.06 -1.58
C ILE A 239 12.25 -10.34 -2.37
N GLU A 240 11.22 -10.81 -1.69
CA GLU A 240 9.88 -11.04 -2.25
C GLU A 240 8.80 -10.33 -1.43
N ASN A 241 7.57 -10.36 -1.93
CA ASN A 241 6.42 -9.85 -1.20
C ASN A 241 5.61 -10.98 -0.57
N MET A 242 5.08 -10.74 0.60
CA MET A 242 4.12 -11.62 1.26
C MET A 242 2.98 -12.02 0.31
N GLN A 243 2.43 -11.07 -0.43
CA GLN A 243 1.32 -11.28 -1.35
C GLN A 243 1.68 -12.09 -2.61
N SER A 244 2.97 -12.34 -2.87
CA SER A 244 3.45 -13.06 -4.06
C SER A 244 3.70 -14.55 -3.83
N GLY A 245 3.49 -15.01 -2.61
CA GLY A 245 3.78 -16.39 -2.22
C GLY A 245 5.28 -16.65 -2.04
N GLU A 246 5.71 -17.90 -2.17
CA GLU A 246 7.10 -18.35 -1.89
C GLU A 246 8.01 -18.35 -3.13
N MET A 247 7.89 -17.35 -3.99
CA MET A 247 8.64 -17.31 -5.26
C MET A 247 10.16 -17.20 -5.06
N ALA A 248 10.61 -16.51 -4.01
CA ALA A 248 12.03 -16.32 -3.71
C ALA A 248 12.72 -17.60 -3.17
N LYS A 249 11.94 -18.56 -2.65
CA LYS A 249 12.47 -19.75 -1.99
C LYS A 249 13.44 -20.54 -2.88
N GLY A 250 13.02 -20.86 -4.09
CA GLY A 250 13.86 -21.63 -5.03
C GLY A 250 15.12 -20.88 -5.47
N ILE A 251 15.11 -19.53 -5.48
CA ILE A 251 16.31 -18.72 -5.77
C ILE A 251 17.26 -18.79 -4.59
N ALA A 252 16.77 -18.66 -3.34
CA ALA A 252 17.58 -18.75 -2.14
C ALA A 252 18.24 -20.13 -2.02
N GLU A 253 17.47 -21.23 -2.20
CA GLU A 253 17.96 -22.59 -2.20
C GLU A 253 19.05 -22.81 -3.28
N ALA A 254 18.86 -22.27 -4.49
CA ALA A 254 19.86 -22.38 -5.55
C ALA A 254 21.17 -21.62 -5.24
N LEU A 255 21.11 -20.49 -4.55
CA LEU A 255 22.30 -19.79 -4.07
C LEU A 255 23.03 -20.60 -3.01
N GLU A 256 22.31 -21.20 -2.07
CA GLU A 256 22.87 -22.10 -1.04
C GLU A 256 23.55 -23.31 -1.66
N ASP A 257 22.95 -23.96 -2.68
CA ASP A 257 23.55 -25.06 -3.44
C ASP A 257 24.86 -24.66 -4.13
N MET A 258 25.04 -23.39 -4.46
CA MET A 258 26.28 -22.84 -5.01
C MET A 258 27.27 -22.37 -3.90
N ALA A 259 26.98 -22.68 -2.64
CA ALA A 259 27.73 -22.20 -1.47
C ALA A 259 27.80 -20.66 -1.35
N ILE A 260 26.77 -19.98 -1.86
CA ILE A 260 26.62 -18.51 -1.73
C ILE A 260 25.63 -18.25 -0.59
N TYR A 261 26.09 -17.50 0.40
CA TYR A 261 25.25 -17.19 1.54
C TYR A 261 24.09 -16.27 1.14
N SER A 262 22.85 -16.72 1.33
CA SER A 262 21.66 -15.97 0.98
C SER A 262 20.75 -15.71 2.20
N ASN A 263 19.90 -14.70 2.11
CA ASN A 263 18.87 -14.41 3.09
C ASN A 263 17.56 -14.06 2.39
N ARG A 264 16.57 -14.95 2.49
CA ARG A 264 15.23 -14.67 2.01
C ARG A 264 14.56 -13.67 2.93
N VAL A 265 14.07 -12.56 2.35
CA VAL A 265 13.38 -11.49 3.07
C VAL A 265 12.01 -11.27 2.45
N ILE A 266 10.99 -11.23 3.30
CA ILE A 266 9.60 -11.08 2.86
C ILE A 266 9.12 -9.68 3.22
N PHE A 267 9.06 -8.80 2.23
CA PHE A 267 8.47 -7.48 2.35
C PHE A 267 6.94 -7.56 2.32
N THR A 268 6.28 -6.56 2.82
CA THR A 268 4.85 -6.36 2.55
C THR A 268 4.63 -5.06 1.82
N ASN A 269 3.55 -5.00 1.04
CA ASN A 269 3.09 -3.78 0.35
C ASN A 269 1.79 -3.23 0.95
N PHE A 270 1.14 -3.99 1.83
CA PHE A 270 -0.20 -3.68 2.28
C PHE A 270 -0.23 -3.40 3.78
N PRO A 271 -0.72 -2.25 4.22
CA PRO A 271 -1.16 -2.07 5.60
C PRO A 271 -2.10 -3.19 6.03
N LYS A 272 -2.09 -3.57 7.31
CA LYS A 272 -2.91 -4.65 7.89
C LYS A 272 -2.56 -6.07 7.46
N SER A 273 -1.50 -6.29 6.68
CA SER A 273 -1.07 -7.62 6.26
C SER A 273 -0.20 -8.33 7.31
N VAL A 274 0.46 -7.58 8.17
CA VAL A 274 1.30 -8.08 9.26
C VAL A 274 0.83 -7.44 10.56
N GLU A 275 0.90 -8.18 11.67
CA GLU A 275 0.58 -7.63 12.98
C GLU A 275 1.48 -6.43 13.32
N GLY A 276 0.87 -5.35 13.77
CA GLY A 276 1.56 -4.09 14.08
C GLY A 276 1.87 -3.20 12.86
N VAL A 277 1.64 -3.67 11.63
CA VAL A 277 1.79 -2.88 10.40
C VAL A 277 0.44 -2.35 9.98
N ASN A 278 0.09 -1.16 10.44
CA ASN A 278 -1.26 -0.62 10.31
C ASN A 278 -1.43 0.45 9.24
N SER A 279 -0.33 1.02 8.76
CA SER A 279 -0.30 2.17 7.83
C SER A 279 0.82 2.02 6.81
N ILE A 280 0.83 2.84 5.76
CA ILE A 280 1.95 2.90 4.80
C ILE A 280 3.26 3.31 5.51
N PRO A 281 3.30 4.30 6.40
CA PRO A 281 4.48 4.54 7.23
C PRO A 281 5.00 3.29 7.97
N ASP A 282 4.09 2.45 8.51
CA ASP A 282 4.50 1.21 9.17
C ASP A 282 5.07 0.19 8.17
N VAL A 283 4.49 0.09 6.96
CA VAL A 283 5.02 -0.76 5.88
C VAL A 283 6.46 -0.36 5.53
N LEU A 284 6.72 0.93 5.31
CA LEU A 284 8.07 1.44 5.02
C LEU A 284 9.04 1.09 6.14
N LYS A 285 8.67 1.39 7.38
CA LYS A 285 9.49 1.08 8.57
C LYS A 285 9.73 -0.42 8.72
N TYR A 286 8.71 -1.24 8.53
CA TYR A 286 8.80 -2.70 8.62
C TYR A 286 9.80 -3.25 7.60
N ASN A 287 9.61 -2.92 6.31
CA ASN A 287 10.47 -3.40 5.23
C ASN A 287 11.94 -2.95 5.41
N LYS A 288 12.17 -1.68 5.79
CA LYS A 288 13.49 -1.16 6.12
C LYS A 288 14.16 -1.97 7.23
N ASN A 289 13.44 -2.22 8.32
CA ASN A 289 13.99 -2.91 9.49
C ASN A 289 14.37 -4.37 9.20
N LEU A 290 13.64 -5.06 8.30
CA LEU A 290 13.98 -6.42 7.88
C LEU A 290 15.36 -6.53 7.21
N ILE A 291 15.82 -5.45 6.59
CA ILE A 291 17.13 -5.43 5.90
C ILE A 291 18.25 -4.90 6.81
N LEU A 292 17.91 -4.05 7.77
CA LEU A 292 18.90 -3.46 8.69
C LEU A 292 19.33 -4.42 9.82
N GLN A 293 18.52 -5.45 10.11
CA GLN A 293 18.85 -6.53 11.04
C GLN A 293 19.90 -7.48 10.44
#